data_c72abb00baf4b666984cfe265019c4c3
#
_entry.id   c72abb00baf4b666984cfe265019c4c3
#
_cell.length_a   1.000
_cell.length_b   1.000
_cell.length_c   1.000
_cell.angle_alpha   90.00
_cell.angle_beta   90.00
_cell.angle_gamma   90.00
#
_symmetry.space_group_name_H-M   'P 1'
#
loop_
_entity.id
_entity.type
_entity.pdbx_description
1 polymer ?
#
loop_
_entity_poly.entity_id
_entity_poly.type
_entity_poly.pdbx_seq_one_letter_code
_entity_poly.pdbx_strand_id
1 'polypeptide(L)'
;MDDYTWEKTIRKRRVRRRRQALLVLILVILALGAFFGWHLYAQKRTPEYALEQAVVAVQKKDADRFRHYVNLDLVTSRGYDDLPGAMLSPYTTLTAVNKAAYEKFYITVKPQLTSGTQDTILRRVSSGEWSLPEGTDILKGRQLGIDYERFLARSQLRNTSFVGIGKVTEDGTTATAEIDIRDDWTGTVVTLEA
;
A
#
# COMPACT_ATOMS: atom_id res chain seq x y z
N MET A 1 32.10 -69.47 -24.52
CA MET A 1 32.43 -68.21 -25.22
C MET A 1 31.36 -67.11 -24.96
N ASP A 2 30.68 -66.97 -23.78
CA ASP A 2 29.56 -66.02 -23.66
C ASP A 2 29.49 -65.21 -22.36
N ASP A 3 30.40 -65.40 -21.42
CA ASP A 3 30.36 -64.65 -20.15
C ASP A 3 30.75 -63.18 -20.31
N TYR A 4 31.62 -62.87 -21.23
CA TYR A 4 32.15 -61.51 -21.41
C TYR A 4 31.11 -60.51 -22.04
N THR A 5 30.23 -61.02 -22.84
CA THR A 5 29.16 -60.23 -23.47
C THR A 5 28.05 -59.90 -22.53
N TRP A 6 27.77 -60.77 -21.56
CA TRP A 6 26.71 -60.63 -20.55
C TRP A 6 27.07 -59.54 -19.53
N GLU A 7 28.28 -59.54 -19.00
CA GLU A 7 28.74 -58.49 -18.09
C GLU A 7 28.71 -57.06 -18.70
N LYS A 8 29.13 -56.92 -19.97
CA LYS A 8 29.06 -55.63 -20.67
C LYS A 8 27.64 -55.10 -20.82
N THR A 9 26.66 -55.99 -20.98
CA THR A 9 25.24 -55.65 -21.15
C THR A 9 24.64 -55.16 -19.84
N ILE A 10 24.96 -55.81 -18.73
CA ILE A 10 24.53 -55.43 -17.39
C ILE A 10 25.14 -54.08 -16.98
N ARG A 11 26.42 -53.87 -17.26
CA ARG A 11 27.10 -52.60 -16.98
C ARG A 11 26.50 -51.44 -17.77
N LYS A 12 26.18 -51.62 -19.06
CA LYS A 12 25.48 -50.62 -19.88
C LYS A 12 24.08 -50.30 -19.36
N ARG A 13 23.30 -51.33 -18.91
CA ARG A 13 21.96 -51.12 -18.33
C ARG A 13 22.03 -50.39 -17.00
N ARG A 14 23.01 -50.66 -16.13
CA ARG A 14 23.19 -49.90 -14.86
C ARG A 14 23.57 -48.44 -15.09
N VAL A 15 24.47 -48.19 -16.04
CA VAL A 15 24.87 -46.81 -16.38
C VAL A 15 23.70 -46.03 -16.99
N ARG A 16 22.88 -46.65 -17.83
CA ARG A 16 21.68 -46.05 -18.42
C ARG A 16 20.64 -45.74 -17.37
N ARG A 17 20.36 -46.64 -16.43
CA ARG A 17 19.45 -46.41 -15.30
C ARG A 17 19.93 -45.29 -14.37
N ARG A 18 21.22 -45.23 -14.07
CA ARG A 18 21.81 -44.12 -13.29
C ARG A 18 21.65 -42.77 -13.98
N ARG A 19 21.90 -42.71 -15.29
CA ARG A 19 21.68 -41.49 -16.08
C ARG A 19 20.20 -41.07 -16.11
N GLN A 20 19.31 -42.01 -16.29
CA GLN A 20 17.84 -41.74 -16.24
C GLN A 20 17.41 -41.28 -14.84
N ALA A 21 17.89 -41.91 -13.78
CA ALA A 21 17.59 -41.47 -12.41
C ALA A 21 18.13 -40.05 -12.12
N LEU A 22 19.34 -39.72 -12.64
CA LEU A 22 19.92 -38.39 -12.53
C LEU A 22 19.09 -37.35 -13.30
N LEU A 23 18.65 -37.67 -14.52
CA LEU A 23 17.78 -36.78 -15.30
C LEU A 23 16.44 -36.54 -14.62
N VAL A 24 15.83 -37.59 -14.07
CA VAL A 24 14.58 -37.46 -13.30
C VAL A 24 14.80 -36.58 -12.06
N LEU A 25 15.90 -36.78 -11.34
CA LEU A 25 16.22 -35.97 -10.16
C LEU A 25 16.39 -34.49 -10.54
N ILE A 26 17.12 -34.20 -11.64
CA ILE A 26 17.28 -32.82 -12.12
C ILE A 26 15.91 -32.21 -12.49
N LEU A 27 15.07 -32.96 -13.21
CA LEU A 27 13.72 -32.48 -13.57
C LEU A 27 12.85 -32.20 -12.33
N VAL A 28 12.92 -33.04 -11.31
CA VAL A 28 12.20 -32.81 -10.03
C VAL A 28 12.70 -31.53 -9.34
N ILE A 29 14.04 -31.34 -9.28
CA ILE A 29 14.61 -30.13 -8.68
C ILE A 29 14.19 -28.88 -9.45
N LEU A 30 14.20 -28.92 -10.78
CA LEU A 30 13.74 -27.81 -11.62
C LEU A 30 12.25 -27.52 -11.45
N ALA A 31 11.43 -28.57 -11.38
CA ALA A 31 9.98 -28.43 -11.16
C ALA A 31 9.67 -27.83 -9.77
N LEU A 32 10.38 -28.27 -8.75
CA LEU A 32 10.26 -27.70 -7.39
C LEU A 32 10.73 -26.23 -7.39
N GLY A 33 11.86 -25.93 -8.01
CA GLY A 33 12.37 -24.55 -8.12
C GLY A 33 11.40 -23.64 -8.84
N ALA A 34 10.82 -24.09 -9.96
CA ALA A 34 9.79 -23.35 -10.69
C ALA A 34 8.51 -23.16 -9.86
N PHE A 35 8.06 -24.20 -9.16
CA PHE A 35 6.88 -24.14 -8.30
C PHE A 35 7.07 -23.15 -7.14
N PHE A 36 8.19 -23.24 -6.42
CA PHE A 36 8.51 -22.31 -5.34
C PHE A 36 8.71 -20.88 -5.86
N GLY A 37 9.41 -20.72 -6.99
CA GLY A 37 9.58 -19.41 -7.62
C GLY A 37 8.26 -18.78 -8.03
N TRP A 38 7.35 -19.55 -8.62
CA TRP A 38 6.01 -19.10 -8.98
C TRP A 38 5.18 -18.73 -7.73
N HIS A 39 5.22 -19.55 -6.70
CA HIS A 39 4.47 -19.29 -5.47
C HIS A 39 4.93 -18.01 -4.79
N LEU A 40 6.25 -17.80 -4.66
CA LEU A 40 6.81 -16.57 -4.10
C LEU A 40 6.49 -15.34 -4.97
N TYR A 41 6.48 -15.50 -6.29
CA TYR A 41 6.15 -14.43 -7.22
C TYR A 41 4.65 -14.05 -7.16
N ALA A 42 3.78 -15.04 -7.03
CA ALA A 42 2.33 -14.83 -6.90
C ALA A 42 1.99 -14.12 -5.59
N GLN A 43 2.59 -14.52 -4.47
CA GLN A 43 2.37 -13.86 -3.16
C GLN A 43 2.74 -12.37 -3.17
N LYS A 44 3.79 -11.98 -3.91
CA LYS A 44 4.23 -10.57 -4.00
C LYS A 44 3.27 -9.67 -4.80
N ARG A 45 2.23 -10.22 -5.39
CA ARG A 45 1.23 -9.49 -6.18
C ARG A 45 -0.12 -9.36 -5.50
N THR A 46 -0.25 -9.82 -4.26
CA THR A 46 -1.50 -9.70 -3.52
C THR A 46 -1.64 -8.29 -2.92
N PRO A 47 -2.86 -7.75 -2.83
CA PRO A 47 -3.12 -6.49 -2.13
C PRO A 47 -2.65 -6.51 -0.67
N GLU A 48 -2.83 -7.65 0.02
CA GLU A 48 -2.32 -7.85 1.39
C GLU A 48 -0.83 -7.60 1.49
N TYR A 49 -0.05 -8.20 0.58
CA TYR A 49 1.40 -7.99 0.54
C TYR A 49 1.75 -6.51 0.34
N ALA A 50 1.04 -5.80 -0.54
CA ALA A 50 1.28 -4.37 -0.78
C ALA A 50 1.03 -3.55 0.50
N LEU A 51 -0.07 -3.82 1.21
CA LEU A 51 -0.40 -3.18 2.48
C LEU A 51 0.63 -3.47 3.57
N GLU A 52 1.03 -4.74 3.72
CA GLU A 52 2.10 -5.12 4.67
C GLU A 52 3.41 -4.39 4.37
N GLN A 53 3.78 -4.28 3.07
CA GLN A 53 4.98 -3.57 2.67
C GLN A 53 4.89 -2.07 2.94
N ALA A 54 3.71 -1.46 2.80
CA ALA A 54 3.49 -0.07 3.17
C ALA A 54 3.68 0.13 4.69
N VAL A 55 3.13 -0.77 5.51
CA VAL A 55 3.33 -0.75 6.98
C VAL A 55 4.80 -0.91 7.35
N VAL A 56 5.50 -1.88 6.74
CA VAL A 56 6.93 -2.10 6.96
C VAL A 56 7.75 -0.86 6.55
N ALA A 57 7.37 -0.19 5.46
CA ALA A 57 8.03 1.03 5.02
C ALA A 57 7.88 2.17 6.06
N VAL A 58 6.70 2.34 6.64
CA VAL A 58 6.48 3.30 7.74
C VAL A 58 7.32 2.96 8.96
N GLN A 59 7.34 1.70 9.38
CA GLN A 59 8.14 1.26 10.53
C GLN A 59 9.64 1.46 10.34
N LYS A 60 10.12 1.27 9.08
CA LYS A 60 11.54 1.44 8.72
C LYS A 60 11.90 2.87 8.34
N LYS A 61 10.94 3.79 8.35
CA LYS A 61 11.11 5.19 7.91
C LYS A 61 11.61 5.32 6.47
N ASP A 62 11.17 4.41 5.59
CA ASP A 62 11.57 4.32 4.19
C ASP A 62 10.47 4.90 3.28
N ALA A 63 10.60 6.20 3.00
CA ALA A 63 9.62 6.94 2.19
C ALA A 63 9.60 6.48 0.72
N ASP A 64 10.73 6.03 0.17
CA ASP A 64 10.79 5.56 -1.22
C ASP A 64 10.08 4.21 -1.38
N ARG A 65 10.29 3.31 -0.42
CA ARG A 65 9.55 2.06 -0.37
C ARG A 65 8.06 2.30 -0.18
N PHE A 66 7.66 3.25 0.67
CA PHE A 66 6.26 3.62 0.88
C PHE A 66 5.61 4.09 -0.44
N ARG A 67 6.26 4.98 -1.20
CA ARG A 67 5.79 5.44 -2.52
C ARG A 67 5.63 4.31 -3.53
N HIS A 68 6.43 3.26 -3.42
CA HIS A 68 6.36 2.13 -4.34
C HIS A 68 5.07 1.32 -4.15
N TYR A 69 4.58 1.21 -2.91
CA TYR A 69 3.39 0.41 -2.59
C TYR A 69 2.12 1.25 -2.42
N VAL A 70 2.24 2.56 -2.19
CA VAL A 70 1.10 3.46 -2.00
C VAL A 70 1.08 4.52 -3.10
N ASN A 71 0.03 4.49 -3.91
CA ASN A 71 -0.21 5.54 -4.91
C ASN A 71 -0.78 6.79 -4.22
N LEU A 72 0.13 7.64 -3.71
CA LEU A 72 -0.22 8.85 -2.99
C LEU A 72 -1.02 9.83 -3.85
N ASP A 73 -0.73 9.92 -5.15
CA ASP A 73 -1.47 10.79 -6.07
C ASP A 73 -2.94 10.42 -6.12
N LEU A 74 -3.21 9.11 -6.26
CA LEU A 74 -4.58 8.61 -6.32
C LEU A 74 -5.31 8.79 -4.99
N VAL A 75 -4.67 8.40 -3.89
CA VAL A 75 -5.27 8.46 -2.53
C VAL A 75 -5.58 9.90 -2.16
N THR A 76 -4.63 10.82 -2.30
CA THR A 76 -4.83 12.22 -1.93
C THR A 76 -5.80 12.93 -2.88
N SER A 77 -5.71 12.66 -4.18
CA SER A 77 -6.63 13.26 -5.15
C SER A 77 -8.08 12.84 -4.90
N ARG A 78 -8.35 11.55 -4.68
CA ARG A 78 -9.69 11.06 -4.36
C ARG A 78 -10.20 11.63 -3.03
N GLY A 79 -9.37 11.61 -1.98
CA GLY A 79 -9.76 12.20 -0.70
C GLY A 79 -10.16 13.67 -0.84
N TYR A 80 -9.46 14.43 -1.68
CA TYR A 80 -9.82 15.80 -1.98
C TYR A 80 -11.00 15.94 -2.94
N ASP A 81 -11.34 14.95 -3.74
CA ASP A 81 -12.57 14.96 -4.54
C ASP A 81 -13.83 14.80 -3.67
N ASP A 82 -13.74 13.97 -2.65
CA ASP A 82 -14.86 13.68 -1.75
C ASP A 82 -15.07 14.78 -0.69
N LEU A 83 -14.01 15.53 -0.35
CA LEU A 83 -14.03 16.54 0.71
C LEU A 83 -15.07 17.66 0.50
N PRO A 84 -15.25 18.26 -0.70
CA PRO A 84 -16.23 19.29 -0.91
C PRO A 84 -17.67 18.83 -0.66
N GLY A 85 -17.97 17.60 -1.11
CA GLY A 85 -19.28 16.99 -0.86
C GLY A 85 -19.56 16.82 0.65
N ALA A 86 -18.59 16.32 1.38
CA ALA A 86 -18.69 16.13 2.82
C ALA A 86 -18.75 17.45 3.58
N MET A 87 -18.01 18.47 3.17
CA MET A 87 -18.00 19.79 3.80
C MET A 87 -19.27 20.60 3.53
N LEU A 88 -19.84 20.49 2.33
CA LEU A 88 -21.03 21.24 1.92
C LEU A 88 -22.33 20.57 2.32
N SER A 89 -22.32 19.27 2.57
CA SER A 89 -23.51 18.49 2.94
C SER A 89 -24.28 19.02 4.17
N PRO A 90 -23.61 19.48 5.26
CA PRO A 90 -24.33 20.02 6.42
C PRO A 90 -24.91 21.43 6.22
N TYR A 91 -24.52 22.14 5.17
CA TYR A 91 -24.91 23.53 4.94
C TYR A 91 -26.02 23.62 3.89
N THR A 92 -27.24 23.30 4.29
CA THR A 92 -28.44 23.40 3.43
C THR A 92 -28.82 24.83 3.05
N THR A 93 -28.17 25.83 3.66
CA THR A 93 -28.46 27.27 3.46
C THR A 93 -27.59 27.95 2.42
N LEU A 94 -26.60 27.26 1.85
CA LEU A 94 -25.77 27.82 0.81
C LEU A 94 -26.57 28.02 -0.49
N THR A 95 -26.57 29.28 -0.99
CA THR A 95 -27.15 29.55 -2.30
C THR A 95 -26.37 28.82 -3.42
N ALA A 96 -27.03 28.51 -4.53
CA ALA A 96 -26.38 27.89 -5.68
C ALA A 96 -25.16 28.68 -6.18
N VAL A 97 -25.22 30.01 -6.11
CA VAL A 97 -24.10 30.92 -6.48
C VAL A 97 -22.90 30.72 -5.56
N ASN A 98 -23.13 30.64 -4.24
CA ASN A 98 -22.04 30.45 -3.28
C ASN A 98 -21.42 29.06 -3.39
N LYS A 99 -22.23 28.05 -3.67
CA LYS A 99 -21.75 26.70 -3.94
C LYS A 99 -20.85 26.64 -5.17
N ALA A 100 -21.27 27.23 -6.28
CA ALA A 100 -20.48 27.30 -7.50
C ALA A 100 -19.18 28.09 -7.33
N ALA A 101 -19.21 29.19 -6.58
CA ALA A 101 -18.00 29.98 -6.25
C ALA A 101 -17.01 29.15 -5.41
N TYR A 102 -17.52 28.41 -4.43
CA TYR A 102 -16.69 27.51 -3.61
C TYR A 102 -16.06 26.39 -4.44
N GLU A 103 -16.83 25.71 -5.29
CA GLU A 103 -16.33 24.66 -6.17
C GLU A 103 -15.24 25.15 -7.10
N LYS A 104 -15.44 26.34 -7.72
CA LYS A 104 -14.43 26.97 -8.59
C LYS A 104 -13.14 27.29 -7.83
N PHE A 105 -13.25 27.84 -6.64
CA PHE A 105 -12.12 28.13 -5.77
C PHE A 105 -11.39 26.82 -5.40
N TYR A 106 -12.15 25.80 -4.99
CA TYR A 106 -11.60 24.52 -4.58
C TYR A 106 -10.79 23.84 -5.70
N ILE A 107 -11.31 23.81 -6.93
CA ILE A 107 -10.60 23.26 -8.10
C ILE A 107 -9.25 23.96 -8.29
N THR A 108 -9.19 25.27 -8.03
CA THR A 108 -7.95 26.05 -8.21
C THR A 108 -6.90 25.71 -7.14
N VAL A 109 -7.32 25.42 -5.91
CA VAL A 109 -6.39 25.17 -4.79
C VAL A 109 -6.08 23.68 -4.60
N LYS A 110 -6.92 22.77 -5.10
CA LYS A 110 -6.78 21.33 -4.94
C LYS A 110 -5.37 20.81 -5.30
N PRO A 111 -4.71 21.20 -6.40
CA PRO A 111 -3.36 20.69 -6.72
C PRO A 111 -2.33 21.01 -5.64
N GLN A 112 -2.41 22.20 -5.06
CA GLN A 112 -1.50 22.63 -3.99
C GLN A 112 -1.76 21.89 -2.69
N LEU A 113 -3.05 21.66 -2.37
CA LEU A 113 -3.44 20.86 -1.21
C LEU A 113 -2.97 19.41 -1.33
N THR A 114 -3.16 18.83 -2.50
CA THR A 114 -2.73 17.46 -2.80
C THR A 114 -1.22 17.31 -2.60
N SER A 115 -0.43 18.19 -3.24
CA SER A 115 1.03 18.18 -3.12
C SER A 115 1.51 18.38 -1.68
N GLY A 116 0.96 19.37 -0.96
CA GLY A 116 1.33 19.62 0.44
C GLY A 116 1.00 18.47 1.37
N THR A 117 -0.13 17.78 1.12
CA THR A 117 -0.49 16.59 1.89
C THR A 117 0.44 15.41 1.61
N GLN A 118 0.80 15.17 0.37
CA GLN A 118 1.78 14.13 0.01
C GLN A 118 3.13 14.36 0.68
N ASP A 119 3.63 15.58 0.63
CA ASP A 119 4.88 15.95 1.29
C ASP A 119 4.81 15.75 2.82
N THR A 120 3.67 16.08 3.41
CA THR A 120 3.44 15.88 4.86
C THR A 120 3.44 14.38 5.21
N ILE A 121 2.74 13.54 4.42
CA ILE A 121 2.72 12.09 4.60
C ILE A 121 4.14 11.51 4.49
N LEU A 122 4.88 11.88 3.45
CA LEU A 122 6.22 11.37 3.23
C LEU A 122 7.22 11.79 4.32
N ARG A 123 7.08 13.00 4.83
CA ARG A 123 7.85 13.44 6.00
C ARG A 123 7.48 12.63 7.23
N ARG A 124 6.19 12.39 7.47
CA ARG A 124 5.75 11.52 8.55
C ARG A 124 6.35 10.13 8.45
N VAL A 125 6.36 9.55 7.25
CA VAL A 125 6.98 8.25 7.00
C VAL A 125 8.47 8.29 7.29
N SER A 126 9.20 9.29 6.80
CA SER A 126 10.66 9.37 6.92
C SER A 126 11.16 9.75 8.32
N SER A 127 10.48 10.67 9.02
CA SER A 127 10.90 11.15 10.33
C SER A 127 10.30 10.34 11.49
N GLY A 128 9.08 9.84 11.31
CA GLY A 128 8.27 9.27 12.38
C GLY A 128 7.45 10.31 13.14
N GLU A 129 7.53 11.59 12.75
CA GLU A 129 6.85 12.70 13.44
C GLU A 129 5.99 13.50 12.47
N TRP A 130 4.86 14.01 12.98
CA TRP A 130 4.05 14.97 12.26
C TRP A 130 4.71 16.36 12.36
N SER A 131 5.75 16.57 11.58
CA SER A 131 6.35 17.90 11.44
C SER A 131 5.77 18.57 10.20
N LEU A 132 5.26 19.76 10.41
CA LEU A 132 4.87 20.60 9.29
C LEU A 132 6.13 21.15 8.61
N PRO A 133 6.19 21.17 7.27
CA PRO A 133 7.32 21.81 6.59
C PRO A 133 7.44 23.26 7.01
N GLU A 134 8.62 23.65 7.45
CA GLU A 134 8.90 25.07 7.64
C GLU A 134 8.74 25.79 6.29
N GLY A 135 7.75 26.65 6.22
CA GLY A 135 7.82 27.83 5.39
C GLY A 135 6.96 27.97 4.17
N THR A 136 6.31 26.99 3.51
CA THR A 136 5.74 27.38 2.22
C THR A 136 4.28 27.05 1.97
N ASP A 137 3.86 25.83 2.08
CA ASP A 137 2.51 25.50 1.57
C ASP A 137 1.42 25.58 2.64
N ILE A 138 1.79 25.49 3.92
CA ILE A 138 0.86 25.65 5.02
C ILE A 138 0.49 27.11 5.25
N LEU A 139 1.45 28.02 5.08
CA LEU A 139 1.15 29.46 5.12
C LEU A 139 0.20 29.84 3.98
N LYS A 140 0.38 29.27 2.78
CA LYS A 140 -0.58 29.42 1.68
C LYS A 140 -1.93 28.81 2.01
N GLY A 141 -1.97 27.61 2.60
CA GLY A 141 -3.21 26.99 3.06
C GLY A 141 -3.95 27.85 4.10
N ARG A 142 -3.23 28.45 5.06
CA ARG A 142 -3.81 29.38 6.04
C ARG A 142 -4.36 30.65 5.38
N GLN A 143 -3.66 31.20 4.38
CA GLN A 143 -4.16 32.34 3.60
C GLN A 143 -5.44 32.01 2.84
N LEU A 144 -5.64 30.74 2.51
CA LEU A 144 -6.83 30.20 1.86
C LEU A 144 -7.91 29.75 2.85
N GLY A 145 -7.72 29.98 4.16
CA GLY A 145 -8.67 29.58 5.21
C GLY A 145 -8.57 28.12 5.67
N ILE A 146 -7.53 27.40 5.23
CA ILE A 146 -7.31 26.00 5.62
C ILE A 146 -6.30 25.97 6.77
N ASP A 147 -6.78 25.73 7.95
CA ASP A 147 -5.96 25.53 9.14
C ASP A 147 -5.65 24.02 9.31
N TYR A 148 -4.51 23.58 8.77
CA TYR A 148 -4.06 22.20 8.86
C TYR A 148 -3.85 21.72 10.30
N GLU A 149 -3.39 22.58 11.20
CA GLU A 149 -3.22 22.22 12.61
C GLU A 149 -4.58 21.97 13.26
N ARG A 150 -5.57 22.81 12.93
CA ARG A 150 -6.93 22.66 13.40
C ARG A 150 -7.60 21.41 12.82
N PHE A 151 -7.30 21.09 11.55
CA PHE A 151 -7.75 19.86 10.90
C PHE A 151 -7.12 18.64 11.59
N LEU A 152 -5.81 18.60 11.76
CA LEU A 152 -5.11 17.51 12.45
C LEU A 152 -5.55 17.35 13.90
N ALA A 153 -5.78 18.45 14.61
CA ALA A 153 -6.29 18.42 15.97
C ALA A 153 -7.73 17.87 16.06
N ARG A 154 -8.58 18.22 15.08
CA ARG A 154 -9.97 17.72 15.03
C ARG A 154 -10.07 16.29 14.53
N SER A 155 -9.24 15.89 13.59
CA SER A 155 -9.22 14.53 13.05
C SER A 155 -8.69 13.50 14.04
N GLN A 156 -8.07 13.94 15.13
CA GLN A 156 -7.39 13.09 16.14
C GLN A 156 -6.31 12.14 15.55
N LEU A 157 -5.92 12.33 14.30
CA LEU A 157 -4.93 11.50 13.62
C LEU A 157 -3.58 11.40 14.34
N ARG A 158 -3.27 12.40 15.20
CA ARG A 158 -2.05 12.38 16.02
C ARG A 158 -2.10 11.38 17.16
N ASN A 159 -3.30 11.02 17.59
CA ASN A 159 -3.56 10.14 18.72
C ASN A 159 -4.06 8.77 18.28
N THR A 160 -3.79 8.40 17.03
CA THR A 160 -4.17 7.09 16.51
C THR A 160 -2.94 6.27 16.19
N SER A 161 -3.01 4.99 16.52
CA SER A 161 -2.01 3.99 16.18
C SER A 161 -2.61 2.91 15.31
N PHE A 162 -1.82 2.45 14.35
CA PHE A 162 -2.16 1.30 13.52
C PHE A 162 -2.08 0.02 14.36
N VAL A 163 -3.14 -0.78 14.33
CA VAL A 163 -3.24 -2.05 15.05
C VAL A 163 -2.95 -3.22 14.12
N GLY A 164 -3.60 -3.25 12.95
CA GLY A 164 -3.45 -4.37 12.03
C GLY A 164 -4.23 -4.19 10.73
N ILE A 165 -4.03 -5.14 9.84
CA ILE A 165 -4.82 -5.33 8.63
C ILE A 165 -5.75 -6.50 8.92
N GLY A 166 -7.06 -6.26 8.80
CA GLY A 166 -8.09 -7.28 8.94
C GLY A 166 -8.29 -8.04 7.63
N LYS A 167 -9.55 -8.26 7.29
CA LYS A 167 -9.92 -9.01 6.09
C LYS A 167 -9.62 -8.22 4.82
N VAL A 168 -8.95 -8.86 3.86
CA VAL A 168 -8.79 -8.33 2.50
C VAL A 168 -9.68 -9.13 1.56
N THR A 169 -10.51 -8.44 0.79
CA THR A 169 -11.42 -9.04 -0.18
C THR A 169 -11.09 -8.50 -1.57
N GLU A 170 -10.80 -9.39 -2.51
CA GLU A 170 -10.50 -9.05 -3.90
C GLU A 170 -11.77 -9.16 -4.75
N ASP A 171 -12.02 -8.15 -5.58
CA ASP A 171 -13.08 -8.14 -6.60
C ASP A 171 -12.50 -7.68 -7.94
N GLY A 172 -12.09 -8.64 -8.74
CA GLY A 172 -11.51 -8.42 -10.06
C GLY A 172 -10.20 -7.64 -10.00
N THR A 173 -10.24 -6.35 -10.33
CA THR A 173 -9.06 -5.46 -10.36
C THR A 173 -8.96 -4.57 -9.12
N THR A 174 -9.94 -4.64 -8.23
CA THR A 174 -10.00 -3.87 -6.99
C THR A 174 -9.91 -4.80 -5.79
N ALA A 175 -9.46 -4.26 -4.68
CA ALA A 175 -9.48 -4.96 -3.40
C ALA A 175 -9.94 -3.99 -2.32
N THR A 176 -10.67 -4.50 -1.35
CA THR A 176 -11.09 -3.78 -0.15
C THR A 176 -10.39 -4.40 1.04
N ALA A 177 -9.80 -3.58 1.89
CA ALA A 177 -9.12 -4.03 3.10
C ALA A 177 -9.73 -3.38 4.34
N GLU A 178 -9.87 -4.17 5.39
CA GLU A 178 -10.17 -3.68 6.73
C GLU A 178 -8.87 -3.26 7.39
N ILE A 179 -8.84 -2.04 7.93
CA ILE A 179 -7.68 -1.47 8.63
C ILE A 179 -8.11 -1.12 10.05
N ASP A 180 -7.50 -1.77 11.02
CA ASP A 180 -7.75 -1.50 12.43
C ASP A 180 -6.83 -0.40 12.94
N ILE A 181 -7.44 0.68 13.42
CA ILE A 181 -6.76 1.78 14.08
C ILE A 181 -7.27 1.92 15.51
N ARG A 182 -6.38 2.23 16.42
CA ARG A 182 -6.71 2.49 17.82
C ARG A 182 -6.59 3.97 18.11
N ASP A 183 -7.60 4.52 18.74
CA ASP A 183 -7.52 5.80 19.43
C ASP A 183 -6.67 5.59 20.71
N ASP A 184 -5.51 6.19 20.76
CA ASP A 184 -4.55 6.01 21.86
C ASP A 184 -5.04 6.69 23.15
N TRP A 185 -6.01 7.58 23.06
CA TRP A 185 -6.56 8.25 24.23
C TRP A 185 -7.68 7.42 24.89
N THR A 186 -8.60 6.89 24.10
CA THR A 186 -9.73 6.12 24.60
C THR A 186 -9.46 4.62 24.65
N GLY A 187 -8.42 4.16 23.94
CA GLY A 187 -8.13 2.75 23.73
C GLY A 187 -9.09 2.03 22.77
N THR A 188 -10.05 2.76 22.20
CA THR A 188 -11.05 2.19 21.30
C THR A 188 -10.41 1.82 19.95
N VAL A 189 -10.70 0.62 19.47
CA VAL A 189 -10.30 0.18 18.13
C VAL A 189 -11.45 0.42 17.17
N VAL A 190 -11.14 1.06 16.05
CA VAL A 190 -12.08 1.34 14.95
C VAL A 190 -11.55 0.67 13.70
N THR A 191 -12.40 -0.10 13.03
CA THR A 191 -12.08 -0.71 11.74
C THR A 191 -12.54 0.23 10.62
N LEU A 192 -11.61 0.60 9.75
CA LEU A 192 -11.85 1.35 8.54
C LEU A 192 -11.84 0.41 7.35
N GLU A 193 -12.76 0.61 6.42
CA GLU A 193 -12.78 -0.06 5.13
C GLU A 193 -12.12 0.85 4.08
N ALA A 194 -11.09 0.34 3.39
CA ALA A 194 -10.27 1.07 2.44
C ALA A 194 -10.15 0.36 1.09
#